data_a8706c66fbafe653ecbd94cf14a1b804
#
_entry.id   a8706c66fbafe653ecbd94cf14a1b804
#
_cell.length_a   1.000
_cell.length_b   1.000
_cell.length_c   1.000
_cell.angle_alpha   90.00
_cell.angle_beta   90.00
_cell.angle_gamma   90.00
#
_symmetry.space_group_name_H-M   'P 1'
#
loop_
_entity.id
_entity.type
_entity.pdbx_description
1 polymer ?
#
loop_
_entity_poly.entity_id
_entity_poly.type
_entity_poly.pdbx_seq_one_letter_code
_entity_poly.pdbx_strand_id
1 'polypeptide(L)'
;MDGMAWILFGHAAFQYLNAATELNLFELLKSKPGLTSADLAKELGLAERANDILLLGCTSLGLLTKQDGRYQLARVVADLLETPDWQRFRDTVAFEQYVVYEGQLDFTESLRTNSNVGLRRVRGTGRDLYHRLSENPHLESVFYRYMRSWSELANQHLVDVLDLTGAGALLDCGGGDAVNAIALAEANERLRLTVFEISSTAQITEKRVAEAGLSDRVSVVTGDMHTDQFPAGFDCILFAHQLVIWTLEENTRLLRKAHH
;
A
#
# COMPACT_ATOMS: atom_id res chain seq x y z
N MET A 1 11.05 3.75 -31.90
CA MET A 1 12.08 3.43 -30.88
C MET A 1 11.70 3.96 -29.48
N ASP A 2 11.00 5.08 -29.37
CA ASP A 2 10.72 5.73 -28.09
C ASP A 2 9.94 4.86 -27.09
N GLY A 3 8.89 4.16 -27.53
CA GLY A 3 8.12 3.29 -26.62
C GLY A 3 8.92 2.10 -26.06
N MET A 4 9.80 1.51 -26.84
CA MET A 4 10.66 0.40 -26.37
C MET A 4 11.74 0.90 -25.40
N ALA A 5 12.25 2.11 -25.59
CA ALA A 5 13.21 2.70 -24.65
C ALA A 5 12.59 2.92 -23.26
N TRP A 6 11.33 3.38 -23.20
CA TRP A 6 10.60 3.51 -21.94
C TRP A 6 10.42 2.18 -21.22
N ILE A 7 10.10 1.11 -21.94
CA ILE A 7 9.98 -0.23 -21.34
C ILE A 7 11.35 -0.70 -20.84
N LEU A 8 12.40 -0.59 -21.69
CA LEU A 8 13.75 -1.06 -21.36
C LEU A 8 14.34 -0.36 -20.14
N PHE A 9 14.16 0.94 -20.03
CA PHE A 9 14.72 1.77 -18.95
C PHE A 9 13.72 2.11 -17.85
N GLY A 10 12.52 1.51 -17.85
CA GLY A 10 11.48 1.76 -16.85
C GLY A 10 11.96 1.54 -15.42
N HIS A 11 12.80 0.52 -15.20
CA HIS A 11 13.41 0.27 -13.89
C HIS A 11 14.30 1.42 -13.41
N ALA A 12 15.07 2.06 -14.31
CA ALA A 12 15.90 3.21 -13.97
C ALA A 12 15.05 4.45 -13.71
N ALA A 13 14.00 4.67 -14.53
CA ALA A 13 13.05 5.76 -14.33
C ALA A 13 12.38 5.67 -12.95
N PHE A 14 11.96 4.47 -12.56
CA PHE A 14 11.39 4.24 -11.23
C PHE A 14 12.39 4.56 -10.12
N GLN A 15 13.66 4.19 -10.25
CA GLN A 15 14.67 4.48 -9.23
C GLN A 15 14.97 5.97 -9.06
N TYR A 16 14.89 6.77 -10.12
CA TYR A 16 14.98 8.23 -10.00
C TYR A 16 13.77 8.80 -9.22
N LEU A 17 12.57 8.31 -9.52
CA LEU A 17 11.36 8.70 -8.80
C LEU A 17 11.45 8.32 -7.32
N ASN A 18 11.84 7.09 -7.03
CA ASN A 18 12.01 6.60 -5.66
C ASN A 18 13.03 7.43 -4.88
N ALA A 19 14.23 7.64 -5.45
CA ALA A 19 15.28 8.43 -4.81
C ALA A 19 14.83 9.89 -4.54
N ALA A 20 14.15 10.52 -5.50
CA ALA A 20 13.61 11.86 -5.31
C ALA A 20 12.56 11.91 -4.18
N THR A 21 11.74 10.86 -4.06
CA THR A 21 10.72 10.74 -3.00
C THR A 21 11.35 10.48 -1.63
N GLU A 22 12.30 9.56 -1.53
CA GLU A 22 13.00 9.25 -0.27
C GLU A 22 13.83 10.42 0.26
N LEU A 23 14.47 11.17 -0.63
CA LEU A 23 15.25 12.36 -0.29
C LEU A 23 14.39 13.60 -0.02
N ASN A 24 13.06 13.51 -0.15
CA ASN A 24 12.12 14.62 -0.05
C ASN A 24 12.45 15.79 -0.99
N LEU A 25 12.99 15.50 -2.18
CA LEU A 25 13.36 16.51 -3.17
C LEU A 25 12.16 17.35 -3.62
N PHE A 26 10.99 16.73 -3.74
CA PHE A 26 9.78 17.41 -4.20
C PHE A 26 9.23 18.37 -3.12
N GLU A 27 9.19 17.97 -1.87
CA GLU A 27 8.78 18.80 -0.74
C GLU A 27 9.77 19.95 -0.52
N LEU A 28 11.08 19.69 -0.70
CA LEU A 28 12.10 20.72 -0.63
C LEU A 28 11.86 21.79 -1.70
N LEU A 29 11.65 21.41 -2.96
CA LEU A 29 11.41 22.35 -4.06
C LEU A 29 10.03 23.04 -3.96
N LYS A 30 9.03 22.41 -3.33
CA LYS A 30 7.76 23.06 -2.98
C LYS A 30 7.99 24.20 -1.99
N SER A 31 8.77 23.95 -0.95
CA SER A 31 9.05 24.95 0.11
C SER A 31 10.05 26.02 -0.30
N LYS A 32 11.01 25.67 -1.17
CA LYS A 32 12.10 26.54 -1.64
C LYS A 32 12.22 26.42 -3.17
N PRO A 33 11.34 27.04 -3.96
CA PRO A 33 11.41 26.97 -5.42
C PRO A 33 12.62 27.73 -5.97
N GLY A 34 13.16 27.25 -7.08
CA GLY A 34 14.24 27.96 -7.80
C GLY A 34 15.63 27.80 -7.17
N LEU A 35 15.90 26.72 -6.45
CA LEU A 35 17.24 26.40 -5.98
C LEU A 35 18.16 26.01 -7.14
N THR A 36 19.44 26.33 -7.02
CA THR A 36 20.51 25.86 -7.94
C THR A 36 20.90 24.42 -7.61
N SER A 37 21.69 23.75 -8.49
CA SER A 37 22.25 22.44 -8.21
C SER A 37 23.09 22.43 -6.93
N ALA A 38 23.88 23.42 -6.71
CA ALA A 38 24.73 23.54 -5.51
C ALA A 38 23.89 23.68 -4.23
N ASP A 39 22.82 24.49 -4.27
CA ASP A 39 21.91 24.64 -3.15
C ASP A 39 21.21 23.30 -2.82
N LEU A 40 20.73 22.58 -3.86
CA LEU A 40 20.08 21.28 -3.71
C LEU A 40 21.04 20.23 -3.15
N ALA A 41 22.28 20.17 -3.64
CA ALA A 41 23.30 19.25 -3.12
C ALA A 41 23.52 19.47 -1.61
N LYS A 42 23.60 20.73 -1.17
CA LYS A 42 23.74 21.09 0.24
C LYS A 42 22.53 20.71 1.08
N GLU A 43 21.33 21.05 0.62
CA GLU A 43 20.07 20.78 1.36
C GLU A 43 19.79 19.27 1.47
N LEU A 44 20.09 18.49 0.41
CA LEU A 44 19.89 17.04 0.38
C LEU A 44 21.06 16.26 1.00
N GLY A 45 22.16 16.92 1.37
CA GLY A 45 23.35 16.27 1.91
C GLY A 45 24.06 15.35 0.89
N LEU A 46 23.96 15.64 -0.41
CA LEU A 46 24.54 14.86 -1.50
C LEU A 46 25.85 15.46 -1.99
N ALA A 47 26.77 14.59 -2.43
CA ALA A 47 27.92 15.05 -3.22
C ALA A 47 27.43 15.64 -4.55
N GLU A 48 28.13 16.65 -5.06
CA GLU A 48 27.75 17.40 -6.26
C GLU A 48 27.40 16.50 -7.46
N ARG A 49 28.27 15.54 -7.78
CA ARG A 49 28.03 14.59 -8.88
C ARG A 49 26.78 13.73 -8.67
N ALA A 50 26.52 13.25 -7.44
CA ALA A 50 25.36 12.44 -7.14
C ALA A 50 24.08 13.25 -7.31
N ASN A 51 24.09 14.48 -6.82
CA ASN A 51 23.00 15.42 -6.99
C ASN A 51 22.73 15.73 -8.48
N ASP A 52 23.79 15.98 -9.28
CA ASP A 52 23.64 16.25 -10.71
C ASP A 52 23.02 15.06 -11.46
N ILE A 53 23.40 13.83 -11.10
CA ILE A 53 22.78 12.59 -11.66
C ILE A 53 21.28 12.56 -11.32
N LEU A 54 20.90 12.78 -10.06
CA LEU A 54 19.51 12.80 -9.63
C LEU A 54 18.71 13.86 -10.39
N LEU A 55 19.22 15.08 -10.45
CA LEU A 55 18.56 16.21 -11.10
C LEU A 55 18.42 16.00 -12.61
N LEU A 56 19.45 15.43 -13.27
CA LEU A 56 19.39 15.08 -14.68
C LEU A 56 18.27 14.07 -14.95
N GLY A 57 18.21 12.99 -14.16
CA GLY A 57 17.18 11.96 -14.31
C GLY A 57 15.78 12.52 -14.07
N CYS A 58 15.58 13.23 -12.98
CA CYS A 58 14.27 13.82 -12.65
C CYS A 58 13.81 14.84 -13.70
N THR A 59 14.74 15.65 -14.26
CA THR A 59 14.41 16.60 -15.32
C THR A 59 14.07 15.87 -16.63
N SER A 60 14.84 14.84 -16.98
CA SER A 60 14.61 14.04 -18.20
C SER A 60 13.27 13.29 -18.16
N LEU A 61 12.83 12.91 -16.98
CA LEU A 61 11.54 12.25 -16.75
C LEU A 61 10.36 13.23 -16.65
N GLY A 62 10.61 14.54 -16.74
CA GLY A 62 9.58 15.56 -16.60
C GLY A 62 9.03 15.71 -15.19
N LEU A 63 9.77 15.28 -14.17
CA LEU A 63 9.44 15.49 -12.76
C LEU A 63 9.84 16.88 -12.27
N LEU A 64 10.91 17.40 -12.86
CA LEU A 64 11.44 18.75 -12.62
C LEU A 64 11.57 19.54 -13.91
N THR A 65 11.62 20.85 -13.79
CA THR A 65 12.02 21.78 -14.85
C THR A 65 13.27 22.52 -14.41
N LYS A 66 14.09 22.92 -15.39
CA LYS A 66 15.29 23.73 -15.18
C LYS A 66 15.23 24.96 -16.06
N GLN A 67 15.32 26.14 -15.45
CA GLN A 67 15.38 27.43 -16.14
C GLN A 67 16.47 28.31 -15.50
N ASP A 68 17.35 28.88 -16.30
CA ASP A 68 18.45 29.74 -15.86
C ASP A 68 19.28 29.16 -14.71
N GLY A 69 19.58 27.83 -14.81
CA GLY A 69 20.35 27.11 -13.81
C GLY A 69 19.60 26.77 -12.51
N ARG A 70 18.33 27.11 -12.43
CA ARG A 70 17.46 26.89 -11.26
C ARG A 70 16.44 25.82 -11.53
N TYR A 71 16.15 24.99 -10.50
CA TYR A 71 15.23 23.89 -10.56
C TYR A 71 13.88 24.21 -9.92
N GLN A 72 12.83 23.71 -10.51
CA GLN A 72 11.46 23.85 -10.03
C GLN A 72 10.71 22.52 -10.26
N LEU A 73 9.63 22.32 -9.54
CA LEU A 73 8.73 21.19 -9.79
C LEU A 73 8.10 21.33 -11.19
N ALA A 74 8.01 20.22 -11.91
CA ALA A 74 7.13 20.15 -13.06
C ALA A 74 5.66 20.25 -12.60
N ARG A 75 4.80 20.79 -13.46
CA ARG A 75 3.41 21.07 -13.09
C ARG A 75 2.68 19.83 -12.54
N VAL A 76 2.86 18.67 -13.17
CA VAL A 76 2.23 17.41 -12.73
C VAL A 76 2.60 17.05 -11.29
N VAL A 77 3.85 17.27 -10.88
CA VAL A 77 4.31 17.02 -9.52
C VAL A 77 3.80 18.10 -8.56
N ALA A 78 3.87 19.37 -8.98
CA ALA A 78 3.37 20.50 -8.18
C ALA A 78 1.87 20.35 -7.88
N ASP A 79 1.06 20.03 -8.90
CA ASP A 79 -0.39 19.84 -8.76
C ASP A 79 -0.69 18.66 -7.80
N LEU A 80 0.04 17.55 -7.91
CA LEU A 80 -0.13 16.37 -7.04
C LEU A 80 0.23 16.68 -5.56
N LEU A 81 1.29 17.46 -5.33
CA LEU A 81 1.71 17.87 -3.97
C LEU A 81 0.69 18.76 -3.24
N GLU A 82 -0.24 19.37 -3.94
CA GLU A 82 -1.33 20.18 -3.35
C GLU A 82 -2.55 19.35 -2.97
N THR A 83 -2.55 18.05 -3.28
CA THR A 83 -3.68 17.15 -3.02
C THR A 83 -3.38 16.17 -1.89
N PRO A 84 -4.41 15.60 -1.24
CA PRO A 84 -4.25 14.48 -0.31
C PRO A 84 -3.62 13.23 -0.97
N ASP A 85 -3.69 13.13 -2.29
CA ASP A 85 -3.17 12.00 -3.06
C ASP A 85 -1.64 11.91 -3.04
N TRP A 86 -0.95 12.99 -2.67
CA TRP A 86 0.50 12.97 -2.52
C TRP A 86 0.98 11.90 -1.53
N GLN A 87 0.33 11.78 -0.38
CA GLN A 87 0.72 10.76 0.60
C GLN A 87 0.47 9.34 0.05
N ARG A 88 -0.66 9.10 -0.62
CA ARG A 88 -0.95 7.83 -1.29
C ARG A 88 0.10 7.50 -2.36
N PHE A 89 0.49 8.49 -3.14
CA PHE A 89 1.54 8.34 -4.14
C PHE A 89 2.88 7.93 -3.50
N ARG A 90 3.29 8.58 -2.41
CA ARG A 90 4.50 8.21 -1.66
C ARG A 90 4.43 6.80 -1.10
N ASP A 91 3.29 6.42 -0.53
CA ASP A 91 3.09 5.06 0.01
C ASP A 91 3.13 4.02 -1.11
N THR A 92 2.61 4.35 -2.31
CA THR A 92 2.70 3.49 -3.49
C THR A 92 4.15 3.35 -3.96
N VAL A 93 4.91 4.42 -4.06
CA VAL A 93 6.35 4.37 -4.43
C VAL A 93 7.13 3.52 -3.44
N ALA A 94 6.89 3.69 -2.14
CA ALA A 94 7.54 2.88 -1.10
C ALA A 94 7.14 1.40 -1.19
N PHE A 95 5.87 1.09 -1.44
CA PHE A 95 5.40 -0.28 -1.63
C PHE A 95 6.07 -0.95 -2.84
N GLU A 96 6.10 -0.27 -3.97
CA GLU A 96 6.79 -0.76 -5.17
C GLU A 96 8.27 -1.01 -4.90
N GLN A 97 8.96 -0.08 -4.23
CA GLN A 97 10.39 -0.19 -3.93
C GLN A 97 10.72 -1.34 -2.99
N TYR A 98 10.02 -1.43 -1.87
CA TYR A 98 10.43 -2.31 -0.77
C TYR A 98 9.73 -3.67 -0.78
N VAL A 99 8.53 -3.76 -1.38
CA VAL A 99 7.74 -5.00 -1.38
C VAL A 99 7.78 -5.70 -2.73
N VAL A 100 7.64 -4.94 -3.84
CA VAL A 100 7.42 -5.52 -5.16
C VAL A 100 8.72 -5.68 -5.96
N TYR A 101 9.61 -4.68 -5.92
CA TYR A 101 10.72 -4.53 -6.86
C TYR A 101 11.65 -5.74 -6.93
N GLU A 102 12.10 -6.24 -5.80
CA GLU A 102 13.00 -7.41 -5.78
C GLU A 102 12.30 -8.69 -6.26
N GLY A 103 11.02 -8.87 -5.91
CA GLY A 103 10.22 -10.03 -6.32
C GLY A 103 10.07 -10.14 -7.84
N GLN A 104 10.05 -9.01 -8.53
CA GLN A 104 9.93 -8.96 -10.00
C GLN A 104 11.11 -9.57 -10.74
N LEU A 105 12.28 -9.69 -10.12
CA LEU A 105 13.43 -10.38 -10.72
C LEU A 105 13.15 -11.85 -11.03
N ASP A 106 12.19 -12.47 -10.35
CA ASP A 106 11.78 -13.86 -10.56
C ASP A 106 10.49 -14.00 -11.38
N PHE A 107 10.03 -12.91 -12.02
CA PHE A 107 8.74 -12.87 -12.72
C PHE A 107 8.62 -13.95 -13.82
N THR A 108 9.65 -14.14 -14.64
CA THR A 108 9.64 -15.17 -15.68
C THR A 108 9.49 -16.58 -15.10
N GLU A 109 10.13 -16.85 -13.97
CA GLU A 109 10.03 -18.16 -13.30
C GLU A 109 8.63 -18.32 -12.68
N SER A 110 8.10 -17.27 -12.08
CA SER A 110 6.72 -17.24 -11.56
C SER A 110 5.68 -17.57 -12.64
N LEU A 111 5.84 -17.02 -13.85
CA LEU A 111 4.98 -17.36 -14.99
C LEU A 111 5.11 -18.84 -15.41
N ARG A 112 6.33 -19.39 -15.45
CA ARG A 112 6.57 -20.78 -15.84
C ARG A 112 5.98 -21.78 -14.86
N THR A 113 6.03 -21.45 -13.57
CA THR A 113 5.62 -22.34 -12.48
C THR A 113 4.20 -22.08 -11.98
N ASN A 114 3.54 -21.01 -12.47
CA ASN A 114 2.26 -20.53 -11.98
C ASN A 114 2.25 -20.37 -10.45
N SER A 115 3.32 -19.76 -9.91
CA SER A 115 3.49 -19.58 -8.47
C SER A 115 4.24 -18.28 -8.15
N ASN A 116 4.12 -17.79 -6.92
CA ASN A 116 4.83 -16.60 -6.47
C ASN A 116 6.28 -16.92 -6.07
N VAL A 117 7.15 -17.13 -7.07
CA VAL A 117 8.58 -17.42 -6.84
C VAL A 117 9.30 -16.22 -6.20
N GLY A 118 8.87 -15.01 -6.50
CA GLY A 118 9.45 -13.77 -5.96
C GLY A 118 9.39 -13.69 -4.43
N LEU A 119 8.48 -14.41 -3.80
CA LEU A 119 8.37 -14.47 -2.33
C LEU A 119 9.68 -14.93 -1.67
N ARG A 120 10.52 -15.76 -2.33
CA ARG A 120 11.81 -16.20 -1.79
C ARG A 120 12.76 -15.05 -1.46
N ARG A 121 12.57 -13.88 -2.05
CA ARG A 121 13.37 -12.66 -1.82
C ARG A 121 12.94 -11.89 -0.58
N VAL A 122 11.73 -12.12 -0.12
CA VAL A 122 11.26 -11.55 1.16
C VAL A 122 11.78 -12.43 2.29
N ARG A 123 12.55 -11.83 3.21
CA ARG A 123 13.07 -12.52 4.40
C ARG A 123 11.91 -13.10 5.22
N GLY A 124 12.10 -14.31 5.74
CA GLY A 124 11.15 -15.00 6.60
C GLY A 124 10.82 -16.40 6.12
N THR A 125 10.12 -17.15 6.96
CA THR A 125 9.75 -18.56 6.74
C THR A 125 8.28 -18.77 6.42
N GLY A 126 7.47 -17.71 6.47
CA GLY A 126 6.05 -17.78 6.17
C GLY A 126 5.76 -18.24 4.74
N ARG A 127 4.63 -18.92 4.56
CA ARG A 127 4.18 -19.50 3.28
C ARG A 127 3.79 -18.44 2.23
N ASP A 128 3.43 -17.25 2.69
CA ASP A 128 3.03 -16.11 1.87
C ASP A 128 3.63 -14.81 2.42
N LEU A 129 3.38 -13.70 1.74
CA LEU A 129 3.88 -12.38 2.14
C LEU A 129 3.37 -11.97 3.53
N TYR A 130 2.10 -12.19 3.81
CA TYR A 130 1.45 -11.73 5.06
C TYR A 130 2.11 -12.35 6.30
N HIS A 131 2.40 -13.66 6.25
CA HIS A 131 3.11 -14.35 7.32
C HIS A 131 4.57 -13.90 7.48
N ARG A 132 5.20 -13.35 6.43
CA ARG A 132 6.58 -12.84 6.48
C ARG A 132 6.67 -11.39 6.92
N LEU A 133 5.62 -10.60 6.79
CA LEU A 133 5.63 -9.17 7.16
C LEU A 133 5.98 -9.00 8.64
N SER A 134 5.44 -9.81 9.54
CA SER A 134 5.73 -9.75 10.97
C SER A 134 7.21 -9.98 11.33
N GLU A 135 7.97 -10.62 10.45
CA GLU A 135 9.41 -10.80 10.60
C GLU A 135 10.21 -9.59 10.06
N ASN A 136 9.53 -8.63 9.41
CA ASN A 136 10.12 -7.48 8.72
C ASN A 136 9.36 -6.17 9.05
N PRO A 137 9.58 -5.55 10.22
CA PRO A 137 8.78 -4.40 10.68
C PRO A 137 8.74 -3.22 9.70
N HIS A 138 9.84 -2.99 8.94
CA HIS A 138 9.87 -1.96 7.91
C HIS A 138 8.90 -2.28 6.77
N LEU A 139 8.97 -3.50 6.22
CA LEU A 139 8.08 -3.95 5.15
C LEU A 139 6.63 -3.98 5.61
N GLU A 140 6.37 -4.44 6.83
CA GLU A 140 5.05 -4.43 7.44
C GLU A 140 4.47 -3.02 7.48
N SER A 141 5.24 -2.05 7.96
CA SER A 141 4.84 -0.65 8.01
C SER A 141 4.54 -0.08 6.60
N VAL A 142 5.39 -0.36 5.62
CA VAL A 142 5.20 0.08 4.22
C VAL A 142 3.93 -0.55 3.65
N PHE A 143 3.74 -1.86 3.85
CA PHE A 143 2.59 -2.61 3.34
C PHE A 143 1.27 -2.05 3.89
N TYR A 144 1.15 -1.87 5.21
CA TYR A 144 -0.10 -1.38 5.80
C TYR A 144 -0.39 0.09 5.47
N ARG A 145 0.61 0.96 5.34
CA ARG A 145 0.37 2.32 4.85
C ARG A 145 -0.19 2.33 3.43
N TYR A 146 0.40 1.52 2.53
CA TYR A 146 -0.08 1.37 1.16
C TYR A 146 -1.52 0.85 1.12
N MET A 147 -1.80 -0.28 1.79
CA MET A 147 -3.15 -0.87 1.82
C MET A 147 -4.19 0.09 2.38
N ARG A 148 -3.86 0.77 3.47
CA ARG A 148 -4.74 1.77 4.08
C ARG A 148 -5.07 2.89 3.11
N SER A 149 -4.08 3.50 2.49
CA SER A 149 -4.27 4.66 1.63
C SER A 149 -5.18 4.37 0.44
N TRP A 150 -5.15 3.15 -0.08
CA TRP A 150 -6.06 2.70 -1.14
C TRP A 150 -7.44 2.33 -0.61
N SER A 151 -7.52 1.70 0.55
CA SER A 151 -8.82 1.40 1.18
C SER A 151 -9.56 2.68 1.58
N GLU A 152 -8.87 3.67 2.15
CA GLU A 152 -9.46 4.98 2.47
C GLU A 152 -10.05 5.68 1.23
N LEU A 153 -9.39 5.56 0.07
CA LEU A 153 -9.93 6.07 -1.19
C LEU A 153 -11.23 5.36 -1.59
N ALA A 154 -11.32 4.06 -1.34
CA ALA A 154 -12.47 3.24 -1.71
C ALA A 154 -13.60 3.25 -0.66
N ASN A 155 -13.32 3.64 0.59
CA ASN A 155 -14.25 3.51 1.72
C ASN A 155 -15.60 4.19 1.49
N GLN A 156 -15.61 5.40 0.96
CA GLN A 156 -16.88 6.08 0.70
C GLN A 156 -17.72 5.28 -0.28
N HIS A 157 -17.11 4.77 -1.34
CA HIS A 157 -17.83 3.93 -2.30
C HIS A 157 -18.28 2.61 -1.68
N LEU A 158 -17.45 1.99 -0.84
CA LEU A 158 -17.82 0.76 -0.11
C LEU A 158 -19.07 1.00 0.78
N VAL A 159 -19.08 2.10 1.53
CA VAL A 159 -20.20 2.49 2.38
C VAL A 159 -21.47 2.75 1.55
N ASP A 160 -21.33 3.42 0.41
CA ASP A 160 -22.48 3.82 -0.44
C ASP A 160 -23.13 2.62 -1.16
N VAL A 161 -22.34 1.59 -1.51
CA VAL A 161 -22.87 0.46 -2.32
C VAL A 161 -23.29 -0.75 -1.49
N LEU A 162 -22.80 -0.88 -0.25
CA LEU A 162 -23.18 -2.00 0.60
C LEU A 162 -24.58 -1.78 1.20
N ASP A 163 -25.52 -2.63 0.80
CA ASP A 163 -26.81 -2.71 1.48
C ASP A 163 -26.70 -3.57 2.73
N LEU A 164 -26.55 -2.91 3.87
CA LEU A 164 -26.51 -3.53 5.20
C LEU A 164 -27.85 -3.42 5.94
N THR A 165 -28.94 -3.18 5.22
CA THR A 165 -30.28 -3.05 5.80
C THR A 165 -30.67 -4.38 6.48
N GLY A 166 -30.89 -4.32 7.79
CA GLY A 166 -31.23 -5.49 8.60
C GLY A 166 -30.06 -6.31 9.09
N ALA A 167 -28.82 -6.02 8.66
CA ALA A 167 -27.63 -6.66 9.19
C ALA A 167 -27.27 -6.06 10.57
N GLY A 168 -27.09 -6.90 11.58
CA GLY A 168 -26.64 -6.52 12.92
C GLY A 168 -25.17 -6.83 13.16
N ALA A 169 -24.62 -7.82 12.45
CA ALA A 169 -23.24 -8.30 12.63
C ALA A 169 -22.54 -8.61 11.30
N LEU A 170 -21.31 -8.08 11.14
CA LEU A 170 -20.48 -8.28 9.96
C LEU A 170 -19.10 -8.84 10.36
N LEU A 171 -18.63 -9.84 9.63
CA LEU A 171 -17.27 -10.36 9.72
C LEU A 171 -16.42 -9.77 8.57
N ASP A 172 -15.37 -9.04 8.89
CA ASP A 172 -14.36 -8.54 7.94
C ASP A 172 -13.18 -9.52 7.91
N CYS A 173 -13.13 -10.36 6.89
CA CYS A 173 -12.15 -11.43 6.74
C CYS A 173 -10.86 -10.92 6.10
N GLY A 174 -9.76 -10.93 6.87
CA GLY A 174 -8.50 -10.36 6.44
C GLY A 174 -8.58 -8.83 6.39
N GLY A 175 -9.29 -8.22 7.34
CA GLY A 175 -9.54 -6.77 7.37
C GLY A 175 -8.31 -5.90 7.71
N GLY A 176 -7.15 -6.53 7.89
CA GLY A 176 -5.88 -5.82 8.09
C GLY A 176 -5.91 -4.90 9.31
N ASP A 177 -5.61 -3.63 9.11
CA ASP A 177 -5.62 -2.61 10.17
C ASP A 177 -7.02 -2.01 10.46
N ALA A 178 -8.09 -2.73 10.10
CA ALA A 178 -9.50 -2.39 10.31
C ALA A 178 -10.01 -1.16 9.56
N VAL A 179 -9.33 -0.65 8.55
CA VAL A 179 -9.72 0.59 7.88
C VAL A 179 -11.15 0.53 7.30
N ASN A 180 -11.54 -0.61 6.70
CA ASN A 180 -12.88 -0.81 6.17
C ASN A 180 -13.91 -1.04 7.30
N ALA A 181 -13.57 -1.83 8.31
CA ALA A 181 -14.43 -2.09 9.45
C ALA A 181 -14.73 -0.79 10.23
N ILE A 182 -13.76 0.09 10.42
CA ILE A 182 -13.93 1.41 11.03
C ILE A 182 -14.89 2.26 10.20
N ALA A 183 -14.67 2.40 8.88
CA ALA A 183 -15.54 3.19 8.03
C ALA A 183 -17.00 2.69 8.02
N LEU A 184 -17.20 1.37 7.98
CA LEU A 184 -18.53 0.77 8.04
C LEU A 184 -19.20 0.96 9.40
N ALA A 185 -18.43 0.89 10.50
CA ALA A 185 -18.94 1.14 11.85
C ALA A 185 -19.36 2.61 12.06
N GLU A 186 -18.56 3.54 11.54
CA GLU A 186 -18.88 4.98 11.59
C GLU A 186 -20.15 5.31 10.81
N ALA A 187 -20.32 4.69 9.64
CA ALA A 187 -21.50 4.89 8.79
C ALA A 187 -22.78 4.20 9.31
N ASN A 188 -22.65 3.18 10.18
CA ASN A 188 -23.75 2.35 10.63
C ASN A 188 -23.71 2.14 12.15
N GLU A 189 -24.38 3.00 12.91
CA GLU A 189 -24.32 3.03 14.38
C GLU A 189 -24.75 1.71 15.06
N ARG A 190 -25.62 0.92 14.44
CA ARG A 190 -26.13 -0.35 14.99
C ARG A 190 -25.31 -1.57 14.60
N LEU A 191 -24.43 -1.43 13.61
CA LEU A 191 -23.63 -2.55 13.11
C LEU A 191 -22.50 -2.88 14.10
N ARG A 192 -22.41 -4.17 14.43
CA ARG A 192 -21.24 -4.74 15.13
C ARG A 192 -20.36 -5.43 14.12
N LEU A 193 -19.06 -5.18 14.20
CA LEU A 193 -18.08 -5.76 13.31
C LEU A 193 -17.09 -6.61 14.08
N THR A 194 -16.64 -7.67 13.43
CA THR A 194 -15.49 -8.44 13.90
C THR A 194 -14.48 -8.54 12.77
N VAL A 195 -13.27 -8.12 13.02
CA VAL A 195 -12.16 -8.34 12.10
C VAL A 195 -11.56 -9.70 12.40
N PHE A 196 -11.53 -10.59 11.41
CA PHE A 196 -10.87 -11.88 11.51
C PHE A 196 -9.53 -11.83 10.81
N GLU A 197 -8.43 -11.91 11.59
CA GLU A 197 -7.10 -11.62 11.10
C GLU A 197 -6.04 -12.52 11.75
N ILE A 198 -4.91 -12.74 11.09
CA ILE A 198 -3.78 -13.49 11.65
C ILE A 198 -3.22 -12.78 12.88
N SER A 199 -2.66 -13.55 13.82
CA SER A 199 -2.25 -13.03 15.13
C SER A 199 -1.20 -11.91 15.05
N SER A 200 -0.34 -11.92 14.06
CA SER A 200 0.66 -10.85 13.84
C SER A 200 0.01 -9.51 13.52
N THR A 201 -1.09 -9.50 12.78
CA THR A 201 -1.83 -8.30 12.38
C THR A 201 -2.83 -7.84 13.43
N ALA A 202 -3.38 -8.76 14.22
CA ALA A 202 -4.44 -8.50 15.19
C ALA A 202 -4.09 -7.36 16.17
N GLN A 203 -2.84 -7.27 16.63
CA GLN A 203 -2.40 -6.18 17.50
C GLN A 203 -2.47 -4.80 16.83
N ILE A 204 -2.14 -4.73 15.54
CA ILE A 204 -2.25 -3.49 14.76
C ILE A 204 -3.72 -3.12 14.62
N THR A 205 -4.57 -4.10 14.33
CA THR A 205 -6.02 -3.95 14.22
C THR A 205 -6.63 -3.41 15.53
N GLU A 206 -6.35 -4.06 16.67
CA GLU A 206 -6.84 -3.65 17.98
C GLU A 206 -6.45 -2.22 18.34
N LYS A 207 -5.19 -1.87 18.10
CA LYS A 207 -4.69 -0.51 18.32
C LYS A 207 -5.46 0.51 17.50
N ARG A 208 -5.69 0.24 16.21
CA ARG A 208 -6.41 1.14 15.30
C ARG A 208 -7.88 1.31 15.71
N VAL A 209 -8.54 0.22 16.08
CA VAL A 209 -9.93 0.24 16.56
C VAL A 209 -10.04 1.09 17.85
N ALA A 210 -9.07 0.95 18.77
CA ALA A 210 -9.03 1.74 19.99
C ALA A 210 -8.77 3.23 19.72
N GLU A 211 -7.86 3.56 18.81
CA GLU A 211 -7.59 4.94 18.37
C GLU A 211 -8.82 5.60 17.73
N ALA A 212 -9.66 4.83 17.03
CA ALA A 212 -10.93 5.28 16.47
C ALA A 212 -12.07 5.39 17.50
N GLY A 213 -11.87 4.93 18.76
CA GLY A 213 -12.90 4.94 19.79
C GLY A 213 -14.04 3.94 19.55
N LEU A 214 -13.78 2.86 18.79
CA LEU A 214 -14.80 1.91 18.33
C LEU A 214 -14.70 0.52 19.00
N SER A 215 -13.94 0.38 20.08
CA SER A 215 -13.72 -0.92 20.76
C SER A 215 -14.97 -1.58 21.33
N ASP A 216 -16.05 -0.84 21.49
CA ASP A 216 -17.36 -1.35 21.91
C ASP A 216 -18.17 -1.98 20.79
N ARG A 217 -17.83 -1.68 19.52
CA ARG A 217 -18.55 -2.11 18.32
C ARG A 217 -17.72 -2.91 17.32
N VAL A 218 -16.40 -2.75 17.34
CA VAL A 218 -15.46 -3.46 16.46
C VAL A 218 -14.55 -4.32 17.33
N SER A 219 -14.67 -5.63 17.20
CA SER A 219 -13.84 -6.63 17.88
C SER A 219 -12.84 -7.27 16.94
N VAL A 220 -11.81 -7.92 17.48
CA VAL A 220 -10.82 -8.65 16.70
C VAL A 220 -10.81 -10.11 17.15
N VAL A 221 -10.83 -11.02 16.18
CA VAL A 221 -10.68 -12.46 16.40
C VAL A 221 -9.50 -12.96 15.58
N THR A 222 -8.56 -13.61 16.24
CA THR A 222 -7.36 -14.14 15.57
C THR A 222 -7.65 -15.49 14.93
N GLY A 223 -7.18 -15.65 13.69
CA GLY A 223 -7.23 -16.92 12.96
C GLY A 223 -6.74 -16.74 11.53
N ASP A 224 -6.40 -17.85 10.90
CA ASP A 224 -6.01 -17.91 9.49
C ASP A 224 -7.23 -18.35 8.65
N MET A 225 -7.68 -17.48 7.76
CA MET A 225 -8.84 -17.76 6.90
C MET A 225 -8.72 -19.03 6.07
N HIS A 226 -7.51 -19.55 5.84
CA HIS A 226 -7.31 -20.77 5.06
C HIS A 226 -7.38 -22.05 5.90
N THR A 227 -6.97 -22.00 7.17
CA THR A 227 -6.86 -23.19 8.04
C THR A 227 -7.92 -23.23 9.12
N ASP A 228 -8.33 -22.08 9.66
CA ASP A 228 -9.25 -22.02 10.79
C ASP A 228 -10.71 -21.83 10.35
N GLN A 229 -11.64 -22.22 11.21
CA GLN A 229 -13.07 -21.97 10.99
C GLN A 229 -13.39 -20.49 11.21
N PHE A 230 -14.31 -19.94 10.43
CA PHE A 230 -14.83 -18.60 10.70
C PHE A 230 -15.69 -18.62 11.97
N PRO A 231 -15.60 -17.57 12.80
CA PRO A 231 -16.52 -17.44 13.92
C PRO A 231 -17.97 -17.33 13.40
N ALA A 232 -18.90 -17.88 14.13
CA ALA A 232 -20.33 -17.91 13.77
C ALA A 232 -21.08 -16.68 14.33
N GLY A 233 -22.28 -16.44 13.79
CA GLY A 233 -23.19 -15.40 14.31
C GLY A 233 -23.13 -14.08 13.56
N PHE A 234 -22.74 -14.10 12.30
CA PHE A 234 -22.71 -12.94 11.42
C PHE A 234 -23.79 -13.03 10.35
N ASP A 235 -24.37 -11.88 10.01
CA ASP A 235 -25.35 -11.75 8.95
C ASP A 235 -24.68 -11.66 7.58
N CYS A 236 -23.43 -11.15 7.54
CA CYS A 236 -22.64 -11.05 6.32
C CYS A 236 -21.13 -11.16 6.59
N ILE A 237 -20.40 -11.54 5.53
CA ILE A 237 -18.94 -11.65 5.54
C ILE A 237 -18.39 -10.76 4.42
N LEU A 238 -17.42 -9.91 4.75
CA LEU A 238 -16.71 -9.05 3.81
C LEU A 238 -15.32 -9.64 3.50
N PHE A 239 -14.99 -9.72 2.23
CA PHE A 239 -13.66 -10.03 1.72
C PHE A 239 -13.14 -8.84 0.89
N ALA A 240 -12.67 -7.80 1.57
CA ALA A 240 -12.11 -6.62 0.91
C ALA A 240 -10.67 -6.89 0.47
N HIS A 241 -10.38 -6.75 -0.83
CA HIS A 241 -9.05 -6.99 -1.43
C HIS A 241 -8.47 -8.40 -1.23
N GLN A 242 -9.26 -9.37 -0.77
CA GLN A 242 -8.77 -10.71 -0.48
C GLN A 242 -8.87 -11.66 -1.68
N LEU A 243 -10.01 -11.72 -2.37
CA LEU A 243 -10.24 -12.72 -3.40
C LEU A 243 -9.41 -12.53 -4.68
N VAL A 244 -8.78 -11.37 -4.86
CA VAL A 244 -7.87 -11.09 -5.99
C VAL A 244 -6.49 -11.72 -5.82
N ILE A 245 -6.16 -12.18 -4.62
CA ILE A 245 -4.82 -12.64 -4.24
C ILE A 245 -4.69 -14.16 -4.47
N TRP A 246 -5.78 -14.89 -4.26
CA TRP A 246 -5.78 -16.34 -4.21
C TRP A 246 -6.24 -16.97 -5.51
N THR A 247 -5.93 -18.25 -5.67
CA THR A 247 -6.41 -19.04 -6.80
C THR A 247 -7.94 -19.20 -6.78
N LEU A 248 -8.53 -19.52 -7.93
CA LEU A 248 -9.97 -19.80 -8.01
C LEU A 248 -10.39 -20.95 -7.09
N GLU A 249 -9.53 -21.95 -6.92
CA GLU A 249 -9.79 -23.08 -6.01
C GLU A 249 -9.81 -22.63 -4.54
N GLU A 250 -8.85 -21.84 -4.13
CA GLU A 250 -8.78 -21.27 -2.78
C GLU A 250 -9.98 -20.36 -2.51
N ASN A 251 -10.30 -19.47 -3.43
CA ASN A 251 -11.48 -18.62 -3.33
C ASN A 251 -12.77 -19.42 -3.20
N THR A 252 -12.91 -20.51 -3.97
CA THR A 252 -14.07 -21.40 -3.88
C THR A 252 -14.17 -22.05 -2.49
N ARG A 253 -13.04 -22.46 -1.90
CA ARG A 253 -13.00 -23.01 -0.53
C ARG A 253 -13.40 -21.97 0.51
N LEU A 254 -12.86 -20.74 0.39
CA LEU A 254 -13.19 -19.64 1.30
C LEU A 254 -14.68 -19.29 1.25
N LEU A 255 -15.26 -19.16 0.05
CA LEU A 255 -16.68 -18.83 -0.11
C LEU A 255 -17.60 -19.95 0.38
N ARG A 256 -17.24 -21.23 0.17
CA ARG A 256 -18.00 -22.36 0.75
C ARG A 256 -17.95 -22.33 2.27
N LYS A 257 -16.78 -22.06 2.86
CA LYS A 257 -16.63 -21.94 4.30
C LYS A 257 -17.44 -20.76 4.88
N ALA A 258 -17.55 -19.67 4.14
CA ALA A 258 -18.32 -18.49 4.53
C ALA A 258 -19.84 -18.74 4.49
N HIS A 259 -20.32 -19.69 3.70
CA HIS A 259 -21.76 -20.01 3.54
C HIS A 259 -22.29 -20.89 4.68
N HIS A 260 -21.42 -21.63 5.37
CA HIS A 260 -21.78 -22.55 6.44
C HIS A 260 -21.65 -21.94 7.82
#